data_d3b79773404da1db783bf7d096ca5c89
#
_entry.id   d3b79773404da1db783bf7d096ca5c89
#
_cell.length_a   1.000
_cell.length_b   1.000
_cell.length_c   1.000
_cell.angle_alpha   90.00
_cell.angle_beta   90.00
_cell.angle_gamma   90.00
#
_symmetry.space_group_name_H-M   'P 1'
#
loop_
_entity.id
_entity.type
_entity.pdbx_description
1 polymer ?
#
loop_
_entity_poly.entity_id
_entity_poly.type
_entity_poly.pdbx_seq_one_letter_code
_entity_poly.pdbx_strand_id
1 'polypeptide(L)'
;MATIGNDPGGRRRILFVGPSGKRHTIRLGKVSDRIAQTMRLKVESLLAAKVANQPIDRETAAWLADIDDRLHDRLARAELAPRRASATTGPATLDAFLEGYIKSRAKLKPNTTRNLEQTRRILTEHFGAQRQLRSISEGDADGYREKLLQDGYSSATVSREIKRARQYFKAAVRSKLIDTNPFAEVKAESQANSDRDFFVTRQTAQAVLDACPDNEWRLIFALSRFGGLRCPSEHLALTWNDIDWEHDRIHVRSPKTEHLKGGASRTIPLFPELRSYLEEQFERAEPGTVHVICRARGPNANLRTQFLRILEAAKIPAWPKLFHNLRASRETELADEFPIHVVCEWIGNSPDVARKHYFTVTDDHFARAAGEKAAQNPAQSVHAESRTDSHGESETAAPLAFAGGAAVVVPPRGVEPRFSD
;
A
#
# COMPACT_ATOMS: atom_id res chain seq x y z
N MET A 1 -8.56 46.11 -24.23
CA MET A 1 -7.53 47.05 -23.71
C MET A 1 -6.83 46.44 -22.52
N ALA A 2 -5.51 46.60 -22.50
CA ALA A 2 -4.69 46.20 -21.36
C ALA A 2 -4.27 47.44 -20.55
N THR A 3 -4.27 47.35 -19.21
CA THR A 3 -3.90 48.44 -18.31
C THR A 3 -2.76 48.00 -17.41
N ILE A 4 -1.89 48.97 -17.05
CA ILE A 4 -0.79 48.74 -16.09
C ILE A 4 -1.29 49.05 -14.69
N GLY A 5 -1.15 48.11 -13.78
CA GLY A 5 -1.41 48.28 -12.36
C GLY A 5 -0.10 48.29 -11.57
N ASN A 6 -0.02 49.08 -10.50
CA ASN A 6 1.11 49.13 -9.60
C ASN A 6 0.77 48.34 -8.32
N ASP A 7 1.71 47.48 -7.89
CA ASP A 7 1.65 46.76 -6.63
C ASP A 7 2.64 47.36 -5.62
N PRO A 8 2.42 47.15 -4.30
CA PRO A 8 3.34 47.58 -3.27
C PRO A 8 4.79 47.13 -3.52
N GLY A 9 5.75 48.00 -3.19
CA GLY A 9 7.18 47.72 -3.38
C GLY A 9 7.69 47.87 -4.80
N GLY A 10 7.02 48.70 -5.64
CA GLY A 10 7.46 49.04 -7.00
C GLY A 10 7.29 47.90 -7.99
N ARG A 11 6.42 46.95 -7.71
CA ARG A 11 6.08 45.87 -8.63
C ARG A 11 4.98 46.30 -9.56
N ARG A 12 4.98 45.75 -10.81
CA ARG A 12 4.00 46.07 -11.84
C ARG A 12 3.28 44.84 -12.35
N ARG A 13 2.06 45.05 -12.82
CA ARG A 13 1.21 44.03 -13.44
C ARG A 13 0.46 44.57 -14.63
N ILE A 14 0.10 43.72 -15.57
CA ILE A 14 -0.77 44.02 -16.69
C ILE A 14 -2.09 43.34 -16.44
N LEU A 15 -3.18 44.11 -16.53
CA LEU A 15 -4.54 43.68 -16.36
C LEU A 15 -5.27 43.74 -17.72
N PHE A 16 -5.96 42.72 -18.11
CA PHE A 16 -6.72 42.70 -19.36
C PHE A 16 -7.85 41.69 -19.32
N VAL A 17 -8.78 41.81 -20.27
CA VAL A 17 -9.84 40.81 -20.50
C VAL A 17 -9.39 39.94 -21.68
N GLY A 18 -9.33 38.63 -21.49
CA GLY A 18 -8.94 37.67 -22.51
C GLY A 18 -10.02 37.45 -23.57
N PRO A 19 -9.72 36.68 -24.64
CA PRO A 19 -10.67 36.38 -25.72
C PRO A 19 -11.96 35.70 -25.24
N SER A 20 -11.85 34.90 -24.14
CA SER A 20 -12.99 34.23 -23.50
C SER A 20 -13.83 35.12 -22.57
N GLY A 21 -13.56 36.43 -22.50
CA GLY A 21 -14.22 37.37 -21.59
C GLY A 21 -13.75 37.32 -20.17
N LYS A 22 -12.80 36.45 -19.82
CA LYS A 22 -12.23 36.32 -18.48
C LYS A 22 -11.17 37.40 -18.20
N ARG A 23 -11.13 37.88 -16.96
CA ARG A 23 -10.09 38.82 -16.49
C ARG A 23 -8.79 38.07 -16.19
N HIS A 24 -7.69 38.57 -16.76
CA HIS A 24 -6.35 38.03 -16.55
C HIS A 24 -5.40 39.08 -15.96
N THR A 25 -4.41 38.60 -15.20
CA THR A 25 -3.38 39.45 -14.61
C THR A 25 -2.01 38.83 -14.85
N ILE A 26 -1.12 39.56 -15.52
CA ILE A 26 0.27 39.16 -15.69
C ILE A 26 1.14 40.02 -14.78
N ARG A 27 1.73 39.41 -13.74
CA ARG A 27 2.65 40.08 -12.83
C ARG A 27 4.05 40.15 -13.44
N LEU A 28 4.60 41.35 -13.59
CA LEU A 28 5.92 41.60 -14.19
C LEU A 28 7.04 41.63 -13.15
N GLY A 29 6.72 41.84 -11.86
CA GLY A 29 7.72 42.07 -10.82
C GLY A 29 8.20 43.51 -10.78
N LYS A 30 9.43 43.75 -10.32
CA LYS A 30 10.09 45.10 -10.34
C LYS A 30 10.64 45.35 -11.74
N VAL A 31 9.93 46.12 -12.55
CA VAL A 31 10.37 46.53 -13.89
C VAL A 31 10.18 48.03 -14.06
N SER A 32 11.00 48.64 -14.97
CA SER A 32 10.86 50.06 -15.29
C SER A 32 9.53 50.33 -15.99
N ASP A 33 9.09 51.59 -15.97
CA ASP A 33 7.85 52.00 -16.62
C ASP A 33 7.89 51.72 -18.14
N ARG A 34 9.01 51.98 -18.75
CA ARG A 34 9.26 51.71 -20.18
C ARG A 34 9.05 50.22 -20.52
N ILE A 35 9.58 49.32 -19.71
CA ILE A 35 9.41 47.86 -19.91
C ILE A 35 7.92 47.46 -19.72
N ALA A 36 7.25 48.01 -18.72
CA ALA A 36 5.83 47.73 -18.52
C ALA A 36 4.94 48.21 -19.65
N GLN A 37 5.25 49.40 -20.21
CA GLN A 37 4.59 49.95 -21.38
C GLN A 37 4.79 49.08 -22.65
N THR A 38 6.04 48.65 -22.90
CA THR A 38 6.34 47.72 -24.01
C THR A 38 5.57 46.44 -23.88
N MET A 39 5.54 45.85 -22.68
CA MET A 39 4.81 44.61 -22.38
C MET A 39 3.30 44.79 -22.59
N ARG A 40 2.74 45.92 -22.16
CA ARG A 40 1.33 46.25 -22.40
C ARG A 40 0.96 46.26 -23.89
N LEU A 41 1.79 46.93 -24.71
CA LEU A 41 1.58 47.00 -26.15
C LEU A 41 1.63 45.62 -26.81
N LYS A 42 2.59 44.75 -26.39
CA LYS A 42 2.70 43.39 -26.91
C LYS A 42 1.50 42.54 -26.51
N VAL A 43 0.97 42.68 -25.28
CA VAL A 43 -0.27 42.00 -24.85
C VAL A 43 -1.47 42.48 -25.63
N GLU A 44 -1.57 43.78 -25.95
CA GLU A 44 -2.65 44.35 -26.77
C GLU A 44 -2.60 43.86 -28.23
N SER A 45 -1.40 43.75 -28.83
CA SER A 45 -1.20 43.19 -30.17
C SER A 45 -1.65 41.72 -30.22
N LEU A 46 -1.26 40.89 -29.22
CA LEU A 46 -1.70 39.49 -29.12
C LEU A 46 -3.23 39.37 -28.96
N LEU A 47 -3.84 40.21 -28.13
CA LEU A 47 -5.29 40.28 -27.97
C LEU A 47 -6.01 40.64 -29.28
N ALA A 48 -5.53 41.69 -29.97
CA ALA A 48 -6.10 42.13 -31.22
C ALA A 48 -6.04 41.03 -32.29
N ALA A 49 -4.87 40.38 -32.44
CA ALA A 49 -4.69 39.25 -33.35
C ALA A 49 -5.65 38.09 -33.06
N LYS A 50 -5.81 37.76 -31.78
CA LYS A 50 -6.73 36.67 -31.34
C LYS A 50 -8.19 37.02 -31.58
N VAL A 51 -8.64 38.24 -31.27
CA VAL A 51 -10.01 38.67 -31.43
C VAL A 51 -10.36 38.79 -32.91
N ALA A 52 -9.43 39.29 -33.74
CA ALA A 52 -9.61 39.41 -35.18
C ALA A 52 -9.36 38.10 -35.94
N ASN A 53 -8.97 37.03 -35.26
CA ASN A 53 -8.54 35.74 -35.84
C ASN A 53 -7.53 35.93 -37.00
N GLN A 54 -6.56 36.85 -36.79
CA GLN A 54 -5.52 37.19 -37.76
C GLN A 54 -4.15 36.71 -37.25
N PRO A 55 -3.16 36.49 -38.15
CA PRO A 55 -1.81 36.19 -37.77
C PRO A 55 -1.19 37.35 -36.94
N ILE A 56 -0.35 36.98 -35.98
CA ILE A 56 0.40 37.93 -35.15
C ILE A 56 1.40 38.66 -36.03
N ASP A 57 1.58 39.96 -35.82
CA ASP A 57 2.62 40.76 -36.51
C ASP A 57 4.02 40.21 -36.26
N ARG A 58 4.93 40.43 -37.23
CA ARG A 58 6.29 39.85 -37.22
C ARG A 58 7.10 40.29 -36.00
N GLU A 59 6.94 41.50 -35.52
CA GLU A 59 7.68 42.03 -34.36
C GLU A 59 7.19 41.37 -33.07
N THR A 60 5.89 41.22 -32.88
CA THR A 60 5.27 40.54 -31.75
C THR A 60 5.57 39.06 -31.78
N ALA A 61 5.59 38.40 -32.95
CA ALA A 61 5.99 37.02 -33.10
C ALA A 61 7.44 36.77 -32.72
N ALA A 62 8.39 37.65 -33.16
CA ALA A 62 9.79 37.58 -32.78
C ALA A 62 9.97 37.78 -31.27
N TRP A 63 9.31 38.78 -30.68
CA TRP A 63 9.31 39.00 -29.25
C TRP A 63 8.77 37.79 -28.48
N LEU A 64 7.66 37.18 -28.92
CA LEU A 64 7.07 35.99 -28.28
C LEU A 64 8.00 34.78 -28.33
N ALA A 65 8.85 34.68 -29.36
CA ALA A 65 9.88 33.64 -29.47
C ALA A 65 11.04 33.87 -28.48
N ASP A 66 11.41 35.13 -28.20
CA ASP A 66 12.58 35.52 -27.40
C ASP A 66 12.32 35.63 -25.88
N ILE A 67 11.07 35.79 -25.43
CA ILE A 67 10.77 35.92 -24.00
C ILE A 67 11.03 34.63 -23.24
N ASP A 68 11.29 34.78 -21.91
CA ASP A 68 11.52 33.65 -21.01
C ASP A 68 10.30 32.71 -20.89
N ASP A 69 10.55 31.46 -20.56
CA ASP A 69 9.51 30.45 -20.45
C ASP A 69 8.46 30.78 -19.38
N ARG A 70 8.83 31.51 -18.32
CA ARG A 70 7.88 31.89 -17.25
C ARG A 70 6.87 32.93 -17.75
N LEU A 71 7.33 33.90 -18.52
CA LEU A 71 6.46 34.91 -19.13
C LEU A 71 5.61 34.29 -20.23
N HIS A 72 6.22 33.46 -21.07
CA HIS A 72 5.51 32.71 -22.11
C HIS A 72 4.39 31.80 -21.54
N ASP A 73 4.66 31.05 -20.47
CA ASP A 73 3.65 30.24 -19.76
C ASP A 73 2.49 31.07 -19.21
N ARG A 74 2.75 32.30 -18.73
CA ARG A 74 1.71 33.22 -18.26
C ARG A 74 0.81 33.70 -19.40
N LEU A 75 1.42 34.00 -20.56
CA LEU A 75 0.68 34.38 -21.77
C LEU A 75 -0.15 33.19 -22.31
N ALA A 76 0.43 32.00 -22.28
CA ALA A 76 -0.30 30.78 -22.71
C ALA A 76 -1.48 30.43 -21.78
N ARG A 77 -1.35 30.62 -20.47
CA ARG A 77 -2.47 30.47 -19.52
C ARG A 77 -3.56 31.51 -19.71
N ALA A 78 -3.20 32.69 -20.24
CA ALA A 78 -4.14 33.74 -20.58
C ALA A 78 -4.68 33.61 -22.01
N GLU A 79 -4.45 32.46 -22.67
CA GLU A 79 -4.92 32.15 -24.04
C GLU A 79 -4.36 33.06 -25.13
N LEU A 80 -3.29 33.83 -24.83
CA LEU A 80 -2.70 34.78 -25.79
C LEU A 80 -1.59 34.17 -26.64
N ALA A 81 -1.03 33.04 -26.25
CA ALA A 81 0.02 32.32 -26.95
C ALA A 81 -0.22 30.82 -26.93
N PRO A 82 0.18 30.07 -27.97
CA PRO A 82 0.22 28.63 -27.87
C PRO A 82 1.23 28.22 -26.76
N ARG A 83 0.97 27.12 -26.06
CA ARG A 83 1.96 26.62 -25.10
C ARG A 83 3.24 26.22 -25.83
N ARG A 84 4.39 26.75 -25.41
CA ARG A 84 5.68 26.22 -25.88
C ARG A 84 5.75 24.75 -25.50
N ALA A 85 6.04 23.89 -26.44
CA ALA A 85 6.58 22.58 -26.08
C ALA A 85 7.86 22.82 -25.31
N SER A 86 7.94 22.37 -24.04
CA SER A 86 9.12 22.56 -23.19
C SER A 86 10.38 22.13 -23.94
N ALA A 87 11.25 23.06 -24.28
CA ALA A 87 12.47 22.83 -25.04
C ALA A 87 13.61 22.19 -24.21
N THR A 88 13.32 21.69 -23.03
CA THR A 88 14.28 21.02 -22.13
C THR A 88 13.91 19.56 -21.94
N THR A 89 13.94 18.84 -23.02
CA THR A 89 14.33 17.41 -23.13
C THR A 89 13.88 16.94 -24.50
N GLY A 90 14.76 16.35 -25.28
CA GLY A 90 14.36 15.50 -26.39
C GLY A 90 13.28 14.52 -25.92
N PRO A 91 12.56 13.85 -26.82
CA PRO A 91 11.40 13.05 -26.45
C PRO A 91 11.78 12.09 -25.32
N ALA A 92 11.23 12.34 -24.13
CA ALA A 92 11.54 11.52 -22.95
C ALA A 92 11.09 10.10 -23.24
N THR A 93 12.04 9.20 -23.43
CA THR A 93 11.75 7.78 -23.59
C THR A 93 11.30 7.19 -22.27
N LEU A 94 10.48 6.15 -22.35
CA LEU A 94 9.92 5.47 -21.18
C LEU A 94 11.04 5.05 -20.20
N ASP A 95 12.03 4.33 -20.69
CA ASP A 95 13.07 3.78 -19.82
C ASP A 95 13.94 4.85 -19.18
N ALA A 96 14.39 5.86 -19.95
CA ALA A 96 15.19 6.96 -19.41
C ALA A 96 14.44 7.74 -18.31
N PHE A 97 13.13 7.95 -18.49
CA PHE A 97 12.30 8.60 -17.46
C PHE A 97 12.18 7.74 -16.20
N LEU A 98 11.85 6.44 -16.34
CA LEU A 98 11.66 5.53 -15.21
C LEU A 98 12.97 5.38 -14.40
N GLU A 99 14.09 5.24 -15.10
CA GLU A 99 15.43 5.19 -14.47
C GLU A 99 15.74 6.47 -13.69
N GLY A 100 15.56 7.63 -14.33
CA GLY A 100 15.76 8.93 -13.69
C GLY A 100 14.87 9.13 -12.47
N TYR A 101 13.62 8.67 -12.55
CA TYR A 101 12.68 8.69 -11.42
C TYR A 101 13.18 7.86 -10.22
N ILE A 102 13.69 6.65 -10.46
CA ILE A 102 14.23 5.79 -9.40
C ILE A 102 15.50 6.41 -8.81
N LYS A 103 16.44 6.83 -9.66
CA LYS A 103 17.70 7.47 -9.23
C LYS A 103 17.48 8.74 -8.40
N SER A 104 16.46 9.54 -8.72
CA SER A 104 16.12 10.74 -7.94
C SER A 104 15.65 10.46 -6.52
N ARG A 105 15.37 9.19 -6.19
CA ARG A 105 14.87 8.72 -4.90
C ARG A 105 15.87 7.85 -4.14
N ALA A 106 17.14 8.26 -4.10
CA ALA A 106 18.24 7.51 -3.47
C ALA A 106 18.03 7.11 -1.99
N LYS A 107 17.07 7.75 -1.28
CA LYS A 107 16.74 7.45 0.13
C LYS A 107 15.67 6.36 0.32
N LEU A 108 15.23 5.70 -0.75
CA LEU A 108 14.23 4.64 -0.64
C LEU A 108 14.84 3.38 -0.01
N LYS A 109 13.99 2.64 0.72
CA LYS A 109 14.38 1.32 1.25
C LYS A 109 14.67 0.34 0.09
N PRO A 110 15.63 -0.59 0.26
CA PRO A 110 16.04 -1.52 -0.81
C PRO A 110 14.87 -2.27 -1.46
N ASN A 111 13.90 -2.74 -0.67
CA ASN A 111 12.73 -3.43 -1.19
C ASN A 111 11.81 -2.51 -2.02
N THR A 112 11.70 -1.23 -1.67
CA THR A 112 10.92 -0.26 -2.46
C THR A 112 11.59 -0.02 -3.81
N THR A 113 12.93 0.14 -3.82
CA THR A 113 13.71 0.28 -5.06
C THR A 113 13.57 -0.96 -5.94
N ARG A 114 13.73 -2.17 -5.37
CA ARG A 114 13.54 -3.44 -6.10
C ARG A 114 12.16 -3.53 -6.75
N ASN A 115 11.13 -3.16 -6.03
CA ASN A 115 9.76 -3.16 -6.54
C ASN A 115 9.53 -2.14 -7.67
N LEU A 116 10.15 -0.96 -7.59
CA LEU A 116 10.11 0.03 -8.65
C LEU A 116 10.86 -0.48 -9.89
N GLU A 117 12.07 -1.02 -9.72
CA GLU A 117 12.85 -1.60 -10.82
C GLU A 117 12.11 -2.77 -11.50
N GLN A 118 11.41 -3.61 -10.74
CA GLN A 118 10.56 -4.66 -11.32
C GLN A 118 9.47 -4.05 -12.21
N THR A 119 8.74 -3.06 -11.73
CA THR A 119 7.70 -2.38 -12.52
C THR A 119 8.31 -1.70 -13.75
N ARG A 120 9.49 -1.06 -13.63
CA ARG A 120 10.23 -0.50 -14.77
C ARG A 120 10.48 -1.58 -15.83
N ARG A 121 11.03 -2.74 -15.43
CA ARG A 121 11.30 -3.85 -16.34
C ARG A 121 10.04 -4.29 -17.09
N ILE A 122 8.95 -4.56 -16.36
CA ILE A 122 7.70 -5.03 -16.98
C ILE A 122 7.11 -3.99 -17.93
N LEU A 123 7.14 -2.70 -17.56
CA LEU A 123 6.69 -1.61 -18.43
C LEU A 123 7.53 -1.49 -19.70
N THR A 124 8.86 -1.59 -19.58
CA THR A 124 9.78 -1.52 -20.74
C THR A 124 9.72 -2.77 -21.63
N GLU A 125 9.48 -3.93 -21.07
CA GLU A 125 9.20 -5.16 -21.82
C GLU A 125 7.91 -5.05 -22.63
N HIS A 126 6.85 -4.48 -22.06
CA HIS A 126 5.56 -4.35 -22.72
C HIS A 126 5.53 -3.24 -23.78
N PHE A 127 5.98 -2.04 -23.42
CA PHE A 127 5.84 -0.85 -24.28
C PHE A 127 7.05 -0.61 -25.19
N GLY A 128 8.20 -1.18 -24.86
CA GLY A 128 9.49 -0.87 -25.47
C GLY A 128 10.21 0.27 -24.72
N ALA A 129 11.50 0.06 -24.43
CA ALA A 129 12.34 1.00 -23.67
C ALA A 129 12.43 2.39 -24.31
N GLN A 130 12.45 2.45 -25.67
CA GLN A 130 12.59 3.68 -26.45
C GLN A 130 11.25 4.35 -26.78
N ARG A 131 10.11 3.79 -26.35
CA ARG A 131 8.81 4.38 -26.60
C ARG A 131 8.70 5.74 -25.94
N GLN A 132 8.18 6.73 -26.64
CA GLN A 132 8.00 8.06 -26.10
C GLN A 132 6.85 8.06 -25.08
N LEU A 133 7.05 8.69 -23.92
CA LEU A 133 6.02 8.79 -22.87
C LEU A 133 4.70 9.37 -23.39
N ARG A 134 4.77 10.36 -24.28
CA ARG A 134 3.59 11.03 -24.85
C ARG A 134 2.77 10.15 -25.80
N SER A 135 3.36 9.08 -26.33
CA SER A 135 2.68 8.15 -27.22
C SER A 135 1.94 7.02 -26.51
N ILE A 136 2.04 6.94 -25.18
CA ILE A 136 1.32 5.94 -24.39
C ILE A 136 -0.07 6.51 -24.07
N SER A 137 -1.09 5.90 -24.63
CA SER A 137 -2.50 6.27 -24.46
C SER A 137 -3.16 5.53 -23.29
N GLU A 138 -4.38 5.93 -22.93
CA GLU A 138 -5.20 5.22 -21.95
C GLU A 138 -5.55 3.80 -22.43
N GLY A 139 -5.82 3.62 -23.73
CA GLY A 139 -6.03 2.29 -24.30
C GLY A 139 -4.80 1.38 -24.21
N ASP A 140 -3.60 1.94 -24.37
CA ASP A 140 -2.34 1.19 -24.14
C ASP A 140 -2.20 0.75 -22.67
N ALA A 141 -2.63 1.60 -21.73
CA ALA A 141 -2.57 1.28 -20.31
C ALA A 141 -3.59 0.20 -19.90
N ASP A 142 -4.77 0.18 -20.51
CA ASP A 142 -5.74 -0.91 -20.37
C ASP A 142 -5.20 -2.21 -20.99
N GLY A 143 -4.61 -2.14 -22.18
CA GLY A 143 -3.95 -3.28 -22.81
C GLY A 143 -2.82 -3.88 -21.98
N TYR A 144 -2.05 -3.04 -21.29
CA TYR A 144 -1.03 -3.49 -20.34
C TYR A 144 -1.64 -4.31 -19.18
N ARG A 145 -2.76 -3.85 -18.61
CA ARG A 145 -3.47 -4.59 -17.56
C ARG A 145 -3.93 -5.96 -18.06
N GLU A 146 -4.57 -6.01 -19.22
CA GLU A 146 -5.06 -7.26 -19.82
C GLU A 146 -3.91 -8.23 -20.12
N LYS A 147 -2.79 -7.72 -20.65
CA LYS A 147 -1.60 -8.53 -20.90
C LYS A 147 -1.06 -9.17 -19.62
N LEU A 148 -0.97 -8.44 -18.52
CA LEU A 148 -0.54 -8.99 -17.23
C LEU A 148 -1.47 -10.12 -16.75
N LEU A 149 -2.77 -9.99 -16.93
CA LEU A 149 -3.73 -11.05 -16.60
C LEU A 149 -3.57 -12.29 -17.47
N GLN A 150 -3.36 -12.09 -18.80
CA GLN A 150 -3.11 -13.15 -19.75
C GLN A 150 -1.79 -13.90 -19.46
N ASP A 151 -0.77 -13.18 -18.98
CA ASP A 151 0.52 -13.74 -18.56
C ASP A 151 0.43 -14.52 -17.23
N GLY A 152 -0.77 -14.63 -16.63
CA GLY A 152 -1.01 -15.42 -15.44
C GLY A 152 -0.69 -14.71 -14.11
N TYR A 153 -0.44 -13.39 -14.13
CA TYR A 153 -0.26 -12.65 -12.87
C TYR A 153 -1.56 -12.61 -12.07
N SER A 154 -1.45 -12.83 -10.76
CA SER A 154 -2.61 -12.70 -9.87
C SER A 154 -3.16 -11.27 -9.88
N SER A 155 -4.49 -11.09 -9.69
CA SER A 155 -5.15 -9.78 -9.62
C SER A 155 -4.48 -8.83 -8.62
N ALA A 156 -4.00 -9.37 -7.48
CA ALA A 156 -3.26 -8.59 -6.50
C ALA A 156 -1.90 -8.07 -7.01
N THR A 157 -1.20 -8.87 -7.83
CA THR A 157 0.06 -8.45 -8.46
C THR A 157 -0.21 -7.42 -9.55
N VAL A 158 -1.17 -7.67 -10.43
CA VAL A 158 -1.61 -6.71 -11.46
C VAL A 158 -1.97 -5.37 -10.83
N SER A 159 -2.77 -5.39 -9.77
CA SER A 159 -3.16 -4.17 -9.04
C SER A 159 -1.96 -3.39 -8.48
N ARG A 160 -0.93 -4.09 -7.98
CA ARG A 160 0.31 -3.46 -7.51
C ARG A 160 1.10 -2.83 -8.65
N GLU A 161 1.22 -3.52 -9.78
CA GLU A 161 1.92 -3.01 -10.97
C GLU A 161 1.21 -1.77 -11.53
N ILE A 162 -0.12 -1.79 -11.66
CA ILE A 162 -0.93 -0.64 -12.10
C ILE A 162 -0.76 0.56 -11.14
N LYS A 163 -0.80 0.34 -9.81
CA LYS A 163 -0.60 1.42 -8.84
C LYS A 163 0.79 2.06 -8.97
N ARG A 164 1.84 1.27 -9.22
CA ARG A 164 3.20 1.79 -9.43
C ARG A 164 3.33 2.49 -10.79
N ALA A 165 2.76 1.93 -11.85
CA ALA A 165 2.69 2.60 -13.15
C ALA A 165 1.99 3.96 -13.02
N ARG A 166 0.83 4.00 -12.36
CA ARG A 166 0.11 5.25 -12.07
C ARG A 166 0.98 6.26 -11.29
N GLN A 167 1.78 5.79 -10.35
CA GLN A 167 2.72 6.63 -9.60
C GLN A 167 3.81 7.22 -10.50
N TYR A 168 4.38 6.45 -11.40
CA TYR A 168 5.37 6.92 -12.37
C TYR A 168 4.78 7.99 -13.29
N PHE A 169 3.66 7.69 -13.93
CA PHE A 169 3.04 8.61 -14.88
C PHE A 169 2.47 9.86 -14.19
N LYS A 170 2.03 9.77 -12.92
CA LYS A 170 1.72 10.96 -12.11
C LYS A 170 2.94 11.87 -11.93
N ALA A 171 4.12 11.29 -11.76
CA ALA A 171 5.36 12.08 -11.70
C ALA A 171 5.73 12.69 -13.06
N ALA A 172 5.50 11.98 -14.16
CA ALA A 172 5.69 12.52 -15.52
C ALA A 172 4.79 13.73 -15.78
N VAL A 173 3.53 13.69 -15.38
CA VAL A 173 2.61 14.85 -15.45
C VAL A 173 3.13 16.02 -14.60
N ARG A 174 3.57 15.75 -13.36
CA ARG A 174 4.15 16.80 -12.48
C ARG A 174 5.41 17.43 -13.07
N SER A 175 6.21 16.64 -13.79
CA SER A 175 7.40 17.11 -14.50
C SER A 175 7.08 17.73 -15.87
N LYS A 176 5.80 17.82 -16.23
CA LYS A 176 5.31 18.39 -17.52
C LYS A 176 5.82 17.65 -18.77
N LEU A 177 6.17 16.39 -18.63
CA LEU A 177 6.59 15.52 -19.74
C LEU A 177 5.40 15.02 -20.55
N ILE A 178 4.24 14.85 -19.90
CA ILE A 178 2.94 14.49 -20.46
C ILE A 178 1.85 15.36 -19.84
N ASP A 179 0.71 15.50 -20.51
CA ASP A 179 -0.40 16.32 -20.02
C ASP A 179 -1.34 15.56 -19.10
N THR A 180 -1.61 14.28 -19.38
CA THR A 180 -2.49 13.41 -18.61
C THR A 180 -1.78 12.11 -18.24
N ASN A 181 -2.27 11.45 -17.21
CA ASN A 181 -1.74 10.16 -16.77
C ASN A 181 -2.57 9.04 -17.41
N PRO A 182 -2.03 8.25 -18.36
CA PRO A 182 -2.78 7.20 -19.03
C PRO A 182 -3.23 6.07 -18.09
N PHE A 183 -2.61 5.92 -16.94
CA PHE A 183 -2.99 4.92 -15.92
C PHE A 183 -3.98 5.45 -14.87
N ALA A 184 -4.49 6.69 -14.99
CA ALA A 184 -5.32 7.30 -13.94
C ALA A 184 -6.56 6.45 -13.64
N GLU A 185 -7.30 6.06 -14.68
CA GLU A 185 -8.57 5.35 -14.57
C GLU A 185 -8.46 3.83 -14.73
N VAL A 186 -7.26 3.30 -15.03
CA VAL A 186 -7.07 1.84 -15.15
C VAL A 186 -7.48 1.15 -13.85
N LYS A 187 -8.36 0.16 -13.94
CA LYS A 187 -8.91 -0.54 -12.78
C LYS A 187 -7.81 -1.28 -11.99
N ALA A 188 -7.67 -0.94 -10.73
CA ALA A 188 -6.79 -1.64 -9.78
C ALA A 188 -7.66 -2.28 -8.70
N GLU A 189 -7.83 -3.58 -8.77
CA GLU A 189 -8.69 -4.36 -7.88
C GLU A 189 -8.20 -4.38 -6.43
N SER A 190 -9.05 -4.83 -5.52
CA SER A 190 -8.66 -5.03 -4.13
C SER A 190 -7.56 -6.09 -4.04
N GLN A 191 -6.58 -5.86 -3.17
CA GLN A 191 -5.51 -6.82 -2.90
C GLN A 191 -5.86 -7.78 -1.75
N ALA A 192 -6.98 -7.54 -1.07
CA ALA A 192 -7.47 -8.45 -0.04
C ALA A 192 -7.96 -9.74 -0.69
N ASN A 193 -7.47 -10.87 -0.22
CA ASN A 193 -7.89 -12.19 -0.61
C ASN A 193 -8.10 -13.00 0.67
N SER A 194 -9.36 -13.19 1.04
CA SER A 194 -9.80 -13.93 2.22
C SER A 194 -9.51 -15.43 2.13
N ASP A 195 -9.42 -15.99 0.90
CA ASP A 195 -9.13 -17.42 0.69
C ASP A 195 -7.73 -17.81 1.22
N ARG A 196 -6.88 -16.81 1.46
CA ARG A 196 -5.54 -16.98 2.03
C ARG A 196 -5.47 -16.73 3.53
N ASP A 197 -6.59 -16.41 4.16
CA ASP A 197 -6.65 -16.19 5.59
C ASP A 197 -6.79 -17.55 6.29
N PHE A 198 -6.02 -17.73 7.35
CA PHE A 198 -5.96 -18.98 8.09
C PHE A 198 -5.78 -18.66 9.58
N PHE A 199 -6.69 -19.16 10.41
CA PHE A 199 -6.58 -19.02 11.85
C PHE A 199 -5.74 -20.16 12.43
N VAL A 200 -4.60 -19.81 13.02
CA VAL A 200 -3.71 -20.78 13.68
C VAL A 200 -4.19 -20.96 15.10
N THR A 201 -4.85 -22.08 15.39
CA THR A 201 -5.36 -22.39 16.72
C THR A 201 -4.22 -22.56 17.74
N ARG A 202 -4.53 -22.47 19.05
CA ARG A 202 -3.54 -22.72 20.12
C ARG A 202 -2.99 -24.15 20.07
N GLN A 203 -3.82 -25.12 19.72
CA GLN A 203 -3.38 -26.53 19.54
C GLN A 203 -2.38 -26.66 18.38
N THR A 204 -2.69 -26.05 17.23
CA THR A 204 -1.77 -26.02 16.08
C THR A 204 -0.46 -25.31 16.47
N ALA A 205 -0.55 -24.19 17.18
CA ALA A 205 0.63 -23.44 17.64
C ALA A 205 1.53 -24.29 18.55
N GLN A 206 0.95 -25.04 19.48
CA GLN A 206 1.71 -25.92 20.37
C GLN A 206 2.44 -27.02 19.58
N ALA A 207 1.75 -27.68 18.65
CA ALA A 207 2.37 -28.72 17.84
C ALA A 207 3.54 -28.17 16.97
N VAL A 208 3.46 -26.93 16.50
CA VAL A 208 4.57 -26.26 15.80
C VAL A 208 5.73 -25.98 16.75
N LEU A 209 5.47 -25.48 17.96
CA LEU A 209 6.48 -25.21 18.98
C LEU A 209 7.25 -26.47 19.38
N ASP A 210 6.54 -27.58 19.53
CA ASP A 210 7.11 -28.88 19.89
C ASP A 210 8.04 -29.43 18.78
N ALA A 211 7.74 -29.09 17.51
CA ALA A 211 8.53 -29.47 16.34
C ALA A 211 9.67 -28.50 16.02
N CYS A 212 9.79 -27.37 16.72
CA CYS A 212 10.88 -26.42 16.51
C CYS A 212 12.24 -27.05 16.88
N PRO A 213 13.29 -26.89 16.05
CA PRO A 213 14.57 -27.54 16.26
C PRO A 213 15.37 -26.97 17.45
N ASP A 214 15.09 -25.75 17.84
CA ASP A 214 15.78 -25.04 18.92
C ASP A 214 14.94 -23.89 19.49
N ASN A 215 15.46 -23.29 20.59
CA ASN A 215 14.77 -22.22 21.31
C ASN A 215 14.58 -20.96 20.49
N GLU A 216 15.55 -20.61 19.66
CA GLU A 216 15.46 -19.41 18.86
C GLU A 216 14.34 -19.52 17.79
N TRP A 217 14.10 -20.73 17.24
CA TRP A 217 12.96 -20.98 16.38
C TRP A 217 11.63 -20.98 17.13
N ARG A 218 11.59 -21.51 18.36
CA ARG A 218 10.41 -21.38 19.24
C ARG A 218 10.10 -19.90 19.47
N LEU A 219 11.12 -19.11 19.79
CA LEU A 219 10.94 -17.67 20.02
C LEU A 219 10.53 -16.92 18.76
N ILE A 220 11.10 -17.20 17.58
CA ILE A 220 10.68 -16.61 16.30
C ILE A 220 9.19 -16.86 16.05
N PHE A 221 8.74 -18.10 16.28
CA PHE A 221 7.33 -18.44 16.16
C PHE A 221 6.49 -17.73 17.22
N ALA A 222 6.87 -17.76 18.48
CA ALA A 222 6.16 -17.15 19.61
C ALA A 222 6.02 -15.63 19.45
N LEU A 223 7.06 -14.93 18.98
CA LEU A 223 7.02 -13.49 18.70
C LEU A 223 5.94 -13.13 17.66
N SER A 224 5.75 -13.97 16.63
CA SER A 224 4.68 -13.75 15.65
C SER A 224 3.32 -14.17 16.20
N ARG A 225 3.21 -15.37 16.83
CA ARG A 225 1.94 -15.98 17.20
C ARG A 225 1.35 -15.40 18.48
N PHE A 226 2.16 -15.13 19.47
CA PHE A 226 1.72 -14.61 20.77
C PHE A 226 2.03 -13.12 20.94
N GLY A 227 3.15 -12.64 20.41
CA GLY A 227 3.51 -11.23 20.46
C GLY A 227 2.90 -10.39 19.33
N GLY A 228 2.42 -11.00 18.25
CA GLY A 228 1.86 -10.30 17.10
C GLY A 228 2.89 -9.46 16.32
N LEU A 229 4.20 -9.77 16.41
CA LEU A 229 5.26 -9.03 15.73
C LEU A 229 5.32 -9.36 14.23
N ARG A 230 5.77 -8.39 13.42
CA ARG A 230 6.00 -8.60 11.98
C ARG A 230 7.33 -9.32 11.74
N CYS A 231 7.26 -10.53 11.21
CA CYS A 231 8.43 -11.30 10.80
C CYS A 231 8.83 -10.94 9.36
N PRO A 232 10.13 -10.76 9.05
CA PRO A 232 11.28 -10.79 9.97
C PRO A 232 11.61 -9.43 10.58
N SER A 233 11.03 -8.34 10.11
CA SER A 233 11.53 -6.97 10.34
C SER A 233 11.54 -6.54 11.80
N GLU A 234 10.49 -6.86 12.57
CA GLU A 234 10.40 -6.48 13.98
C GLU A 234 11.14 -7.48 14.88
N HIS A 235 11.14 -8.78 14.52
CA HIS A 235 11.92 -9.80 15.23
C HIS A 235 13.41 -9.48 15.22
N LEU A 236 13.98 -9.20 14.04
CA LEU A 236 15.40 -8.93 13.88
C LEU A 236 15.84 -7.57 14.46
N ALA A 237 14.91 -6.63 14.60
CA ALA A 237 15.18 -5.34 15.21
C ALA A 237 15.14 -5.36 16.74
N LEU A 238 14.54 -6.40 17.34
CA LEU A 238 14.35 -6.50 18.78
C LEU A 238 15.68 -6.74 19.50
N THR A 239 15.92 -5.97 20.56
CA THR A 239 17.08 -6.08 21.44
C THR A 239 16.64 -6.34 22.87
N TRP A 240 17.56 -6.85 23.71
CA TRP A 240 17.25 -7.08 25.11
C TRP A 240 16.87 -5.81 25.87
N ASN A 241 17.41 -4.65 25.48
CA ASN A 241 17.04 -3.36 26.05
C ASN A 241 15.60 -2.92 25.71
N ASP A 242 14.96 -3.58 24.75
CA ASP A 242 13.57 -3.31 24.39
C ASP A 242 12.57 -4.08 25.28
N ILE A 243 13.05 -5.00 26.13
CA ILE A 243 12.23 -5.81 27.04
C ILE A 243 12.28 -5.17 28.43
N ASP A 244 11.14 -4.63 28.85
CA ASP A 244 10.93 -4.12 30.22
C ASP A 244 10.28 -5.24 31.05
N TRP A 245 11.12 -5.97 31.76
CA TRP A 245 10.73 -7.11 32.60
C TRP A 245 9.97 -6.68 33.86
N GLU A 246 10.23 -5.47 34.35
CA GLU A 246 9.63 -4.93 35.58
C GLU A 246 8.17 -4.49 35.35
N HIS A 247 7.89 -3.88 34.19
CA HIS A 247 6.56 -3.38 33.86
C HIS A 247 5.80 -4.25 32.86
N ASP A 248 6.30 -5.44 32.54
CA ASP A 248 5.71 -6.37 31.56
C ASP A 248 5.42 -5.73 30.21
N ARG A 249 6.44 -5.08 29.61
CA ARG A 249 6.31 -4.38 28.34
C ARG A 249 7.43 -4.71 27.37
N ILE A 250 7.12 -4.64 26.09
CA ILE A 250 8.10 -4.75 24.99
C ILE A 250 7.98 -3.51 24.11
N HIS A 251 9.09 -2.83 23.91
CA HIS A 251 9.19 -1.72 22.96
C HIS A 251 9.55 -2.22 21.58
N VAL A 252 8.58 -2.24 20.65
CA VAL A 252 8.75 -2.79 19.31
C VAL A 252 9.02 -1.66 18.31
N ARG A 253 10.22 -1.65 17.74
CA ARG A 253 10.55 -0.77 16.62
C ARG A 253 9.92 -1.31 15.34
N SER A 254 9.27 -0.45 14.58
CA SER A 254 8.52 -0.79 13.37
C SER A 254 9.18 -0.23 12.11
N PRO A 255 10.22 -0.87 11.56
CA PRO A 255 10.94 -0.35 10.40
C PRO A 255 10.06 -0.13 9.17
N LYS A 256 8.93 -0.84 9.06
CA LYS A 256 8.01 -0.70 7.95
C LYS A 256 7.23 0.62 7.97
N THR A 257 6.92 1.14 9.15
CA THR A 257 6.05 2.32 9.37
C THR A 257 6.78 3.52 9.97
N GLU A 258 8.10 3.46 10.15
CA GLU A 258 8.92 4.53 10.74
C GLU A 258 8.82 5.88 10.04
N HIS A 259 8.45 5.89 8.75
CA HIS A 259 8.23 7.10 7.96
C HIS A 259 6.88 7.79 8.23
N LEU A 260 5.98 7.14 8.97
CA LEU A 260 4.69 7.69 9.38
C LEU A 260 4.83 8.36 10.75
N LYS A 261 4.18 9.50 10.94
CA LYS A 261 4.17 10.18 12.25
C LYS A 261 3.57 9.26 13.31
N GLY A 262 4.33 8.96 14.37
CA GLY A 262 3.93 8.02 15.42
C GLY A 262 4.06 6.53 15.05
N GLY A 263 4.49 6.19 13.82
CA GLY A 263 4.59 4.81 13.36
C GLY A 263 5.98 4.17 13.48
N ALA A 264 6.95 4.86 14.12
CA ALA A 264 8.32 4.36 14.24
C ALA A 264 8.45 3.21 15.25
N SER A 265 7.66 3.24 16.32
CA SER A 265 7.66 2.23 17.37
C SER A 265 6.31 2.15 18.06
N ARG A 266 6.10 1.10 18.83
CA ARG A 266 4.95 0.91 19.71
C ARG A 266 5.36 0.12 20.93
N THR A 267 4.59 0.21 22.00
CA THR A 267 4.76 -0.61 23.20
C THR A 267 3.64 -1.65 23.24
N ILE A 268 4.01 -2.91 23.46
CA ILE A 268 3.07 -4.03 23.61
C ILE A 268 3.23 -4.66 25.00
N PRO A 269 2.21 -5.33 25.53
CA PRO A 269 2.39 -6.16 26.72
C PRO A 269 3.40 -7.29 26.49
N LEU A 270 4.18 -7.62 27.49
CA LEU A 270 4.89 -8.88 27.56
C LEU A 270 3.87 -9.97 27.92
N PHE A 271 3.18 -10.45 26.90
CA PHE A 271 2.11 -11.45 27.08
C PHE A 271 2.62 -12.69 27.82
N PRO A 272 1.84 -13.27 28.75
CA PRO A 272 2.26 -14.44 29.53
C PRO A 272 2.76 -15.61 28.68
N GLU A 273 2.07 -15.85 27.53
CA GLU A 273 2.43 -16.92 26.60
C GLU A 273 3.80 -16.69 25.92
N LEU A 274 4.24 -15.43 25.80
CA LEU A 274 5.53 -15.08 25.18
C LEU A 274 6.67 -15.04 26.18
N ARG A 275 6.40 -14.71 27.45
CA ARG A 275 7.38 -14.49 28.51
C ARG A 275 8.36 -15.66 28.63
N SER A 276 7.88 -16.88 28.77
CA SER A 276 8.70 -18.05 28.98
C SER A 276 9.73 -18.30 27.87
N TYR A 277 9.37 -18.05 26.63
CA TYR A 277 10.27 -18.19 25.48
C TYR A 277 11.36 -17.10 25.45
N LEU A 278 11.02 -15.88 25.90
CA LEU A 278 12.00 -14.81 26.02
C LEU A 278 12.96 -15.06 27.18
N GLU A 279 12.48 -15.51 28.33
CA GLU A 279 13.30 -15.87 29.49
C GLU A 279 14.25 -17.01 29.13
N GLU A 280 13.78 -18.10 28.54
CA GLU A 280 14.62 -19.22 28.11
C GLU A 280 15.72 -18.77 27.12
N GLN A 281 15.38 -17.87 26.17
CA GLN A 281 16.36 -17.35 25.23
C GLN A 281 17.36 -16.40 25.91
N PHE A 282 16.92 -15.61 26.88
CA PHE A 282 17.78 -14.70 27.64
C PHE A 282 18.82 -15.45 28.44
N GLU A 283 18.41 -16.52 29.14
CA GLU A 283 19.32 -17.39 29.94
C GLU A 283 20.37 -18.09 29.08
N ARG A 284 20.05 -18.38 27.81
CA ARG A 284 20.96 -19.04 26.86
C ARG A 284 21.80 -18.09 26.05
N ALA A 285 21.47 -16.78 26.05
CA ALA A 285 22.22 -15.79 25.31
C ALA A 285 23.63 -15.63 25.87
N GLU A 286 24.62 -15.55 24.97
CA GLU A 286 26.00 -15.28 25.41
C GLU A 286 26.08 -13.87 26.03
N PRO A 287 26.91 -13.69 27.08
CA PRO A 287 27.12 -12.39 27.71
C PRO A 287 27.50 -11.32 26.65
N GLY A 288 26.81 -10.17 26.65
CA GLY A 288 27.04 -9.10 25.70
C GLY A 288 26.23 -9.21 24.41
N THR A 289 25.44 -10.27 24.24
CA THR A 289 24.49 -10.37 23.09
C THR A 289 23.46 -9.23 23.15
N VAL A 290 23.37 -8.45 22.09
CA VAL A 290 22.48 -7.29 22.01
C VAL A 290 21.09 -7.68 21.51
N HIS A 291 21.02 -8.54 20.51
CA HIS A 291 19.78 -8.87 19.84
C HIS A 291 19.11 -10.11 20.42
N VAL A 292 17.78 -10.07 20.51
CA VAL A 292 16.96 -11.20 20.97
C VAL A 292 17.02 -12.38 19.97
N ILE A 293 17.01 -12.08 18.67
CA ILE A 293 17.19 -13.07 17.60
C ILE A 293 18.55 -12.82 16.93
N CYS A 294 19.44 -13.82 16.99
CA CYS A 294 20.80 -13.71 16.49
C CYS A 294 20.96 -14.28 15.07
N ARG A 295 20.14 -15.26 14.69
CA ARG A 295 20.17 -15.87 13.35
C ARG A 295 19.53 -14.98 12.29
N ALA A 296 19.69 -15.38 11.03
CA ALA A 296 18.98 -14.78 9.88
C ALA A 296 19.24 -13.27 9.69
N ARG A 297 20.38 -12.76 10.11
CA ARG A 297 20.74 -11.35 10.02
C ARG A 297 21.37 -10.95 8.68
N GLY A 298 21.65 -11.91 7.83
CA GLY A 298 22.19 -11.66 6.49
C GLY A 298 21.12 -11.16 5.50
N PRO A 299 21.54 -10.47 4.42
CA PRO A 299 20.62 -9.89 3.42
C PRO A 299 19.77 -10.93 2.69
N ASN A 300 20.21 -12.19 2.67
CA ASN A 300 19.51 -13.31 2.00
C ASN A 300 18.83 -14.26 3.01
N ALA A 301 18.65 -13.85 4.24
CA ALA A 301 18.02 -14.67 5.26
C ALA A 301 16.58 -15.01 4.88
N ASN A 302 16.29 -16.31 4.81
CA ASN A 302 14.98 -16.83 4.44
C ASN A 302 14.41 -17.70 5.57
N LEU A 303 13.62 -17.09 6.43
CA LEU A 303 12.95 -17.81 7.51
C LEU A 303 11.82 -18.74 7.00
N ARG A 304 11.26 -18.46 5.82
CA ARG A 304 10.15 -19.23 5.24
C ARG A 304 10.53 -20.70 4.99
N THR A 305 11.68 -20.95 4.39
CA THR A 305 12.11 -22.31 4.05
C THR A 305 12.24 -23.19 5.29
N GLN A 306 12.85 -22.67 6.35
CA GLN A 306 12.98 -23.46 7.60
C GLN A 306 11.63 -23.60 8.30
N PHE A 307 10.78 -22.59 8.26
CA PHE A 307 9.45 -22.71 8.85
C PHE A 307 8.58 -23.78 8.15
N LEU A 308 8.69 -23.92 6.82
CA LEU A 308 8.04 -25.01 6.09
C LEU A 308 8.53 -26.39 6.53
N ARG A 309 9.84 -26.55 6.79
CA ARG A 309 10.39 -27.80 7.33
C ARG A 309 9.87 -28.10 8.76
N ILE A 310 9.69 -27.07 9.58
CA ILE A 310 9.11 -27.23 10.93
C ILE A 310 7.66 -27.70 10.81
N LEU A 311 6.86 -27.12 9.91
CA LEU A 311 5.49 -27.57 9.67
C LEU A 311 5.42 -29.02 9.17
N GLU A 312 6.33 -29.41 8.29
CA GLU A 312 6.48 -30.78 7.81
C GLU A 312 6.81 -31.74 8.94
N ALA A 313 7.76 -31.38 9.80
CA ALA A 313 8.13 -32.18 11.00
C ALA A 313 6.94 -32.29 11.98
N ALA A 314 6.16 -31.22 12.13
CA ALA A 314 4.92 -31.22 12.94
C ALA A 314 3.76 -32.00 12.27
N LYS A 315 3.90 -32.47 11.03
CA LYS A 315 2.84 -33.08 10.21
C LYS A 315 1.63 -32.16 10.01
N ILE A 316 1.87 -30.85 9.94
CA ILE A 316 0.86 -29.83 9.77
C ILE A 316 0.92 -29.32 8.33
N PRO A 317 -0.21 -29.30 7.58
CA PRO A 317 -0.28 -28.70 6.26
C PRO A 317 0.13 -27.23 6.30
N ALA A 318 0.99 -26.81 5.36
CA ALA A 318 1.41 -25.43 5.28
C ALA A 318 0.23 -24.53 4.86
N TRP A 319 -0.01 -23.49 5.63
CA TRP A 319 -1.02 -22.47 5.31
C TRP A 319 -0.46 -21.31 4.50
N PRO A 320 -1.29 -20.55 3.76
CA PRO A 320 -0.88 -19.36 3.07
C PRO A 320 -0.34 -18.27 4.02
N LYS A 321 0.45 -17.31 3.53
CA LYS A 321 0.93 -16.15 4.31
C LYS A 321 1.46 -16.54 5.70
N LEU A 322 2.40 -17.47 5.77
CA LEU A 322 2.83 -18.18 6.98
C LEU A 322 2.88 -17.29 8.25
N PHE A 323 3.81 -16.34 8.32
CA PHE A 323 3.99 -15.46 9.48
C PHE A 323 2.87 -14.41 9.62
N HIS A 324 2.28 -13.99 8.50
CA HIS A 324 1.18 -13.03 8.56
C HIS A 324 -0.04 -13.62 9.29
N ASN A 325 -0.37 -14.88 9.00
CA ASN A 325 -1.51 -15.55 9.63
C ASN A 325 -1.28 -15.86 11.12
N LEU A 326 -0.02 -16.05 11.57
CA LEU A 326 0.29 -16.12 13.00
C LEU A 326 -0.12 -14.83 13.71
N ARG A 327 0.30 -13.68 13.15
CA ARG A 327 -0.04 -12.37 13.68
C ARG A 327 -1.54 -12.06 13.56
N ALA A 328 -2.20 -12.45 12.46
CA ALA A 328 -3.63 -12.29 12.27
C ALA A 328 -4.43 -13.08 13.31
N SER A 329 -4.00 -14.32 13.62
CA SER A 329 -4.62 -15.12 14.67
C SER A 329 -4.51 -14.46 16.04
N ARG A 330 -3.33 -13.88 16.36
CA ARG A 330 -3.18 -13.14 17.64
C ARG A 330 -4.07 -11.91 17.69
N GLU A 331 -4.15 -11.16 16.60
CA GLU A 331 -5.00 -9.97 16.53
C GLU A 331 -6.48 -10.32 16.70
N THR A 332 -6.93 -11.41 16.10
CA THR A 332 -8.30 -11.95 16.29
C THR A 332 -8.55 -12.30 17.75
N GLU A 333 -7.65 -13.07 18.39
CA GLU A 333 -7.77 -13.42 19.83
C GLU A 333 -7.80 -12.19 20.73
N LEU A 334 -6.92 -11.23 20.49
CA LEU A 334 -6.90 -9.99 21.29
C LEU A 334 -8.17 -9.16 21.12
N ALA A 335 -8.77 -9.15 19.93
CA ALA A 335 -10.02 -8.42 19.68
C ALA A 335 -11.23 -9.00 20.41
N ASP A 336 -11.15 -10.29 20.82
CA ASP A 336 -12.18 -10.92 21.67
C ASP A 336 -12.11 -10.47 23.13
N GLU A 337 -10.95 -10.05 23.59
CA GLU A 337 -10.70 -9.70 24.99
C GLU A 337 -10.59 -8.19 25.22
N PHE A 338 -10.09 -7.45 24.23
CA PHE A 338 -9.77 -6.04 24.37
C PHE A 338 -10.46 -5.17 23.31
N PRO A 339 -10.77 -3.91 23.63
CA PRO A 339 -11.32 -2.95 22.66
C PRO A 339 -10.41 -2.79 21.44
N ILE A 340 -11.00 -2.69 20.24
CA ILE A 340 -10.29 -2.67 18.95
C ILE A 340 -9.19 -1.59 18.87
N HIS A 341 -9.38 -0.42 19.48
CA HIS A 341 -8.38 0.65 19.47
C HIS A 341 -7.12 0.26 20.24
N VAL A 342 -7.27 -0.48 21.35
CA VAL A 342 -6.16 -1.01 22.15
C VAL A 342 -5.40 -2.08 21.34
N VAL A 343 -6.12 -3.02 20.75
CA VAL A 343 -5.54 -4.07 19.89
C VAL A 343 -4.77 -3.46 18.72
N CYS A 344 -5.36 -2.48 18.03
CA CYS A 344 -4.69 -1.79 16.92
C CYS A 344 -3.42 -1.06 17.35
N GLU A 345 -3.39 -0.46 18.55
CA GLU A 345 -2.19 0.17 19.10
C GLU A 345 -1.08 -0.86 19.35
N TRP A 346 -1.40 -1.97 20.01
CA TRP A 346 -0.42 -3.04 20.27
C TRP A 346 0.07 -3.73 19.01
N ILE A 347 -0.82 -4.02 18.09
CA ILE A 347 -0.48 -4.66 16.81
C ILE A 347 0.19 -3.65 15.86
N GLY A 348 -0.10 -2.36 15.93
CA GLY A 348 0.50 -1.32 15.10
C GLY A 348 -0.10 -1.28 13.69
N ASN A 349 -1.43 -1.27 13.59
CA ASN A 349 -2.19 -1.04 12.37
C ASN A 349 -3.40 -0.13 12.68
N SER A 350 -4.14 0.26 11.65
CA SER A 350 -5.39 0.99 11.83
C SER A 350 -6.59 0.03 11.90
N PRO A 351 -7.73 0.43 12.52
CA PRO A 351 -8.94 -0.39 12.54
C PRO A 351 -9.42 -0.82 11.15
N ASP A 352 -9.26 0.02 10.13
CA ASP A 352 -9.63 -0.32 8.75
C ASP A 352 -8.72 -1.43 8.17
N VAL A 353 -7.41 -1.38 8.48
CA VAL A 353 -6.46 -2.42 8.10
C VAL A 353 -6.75 -3.70 8.86
N ALA A 354 -7.03 -3.63 10.17
CA ALA A 354 -7.37 -4.75 11.01
C ALA A 354 -8.61 -5.48 10.45
N ARG A 355 -9.69 -4.75 10.22
CA ARG A 355 -10.96 -5.29 9.69
C ARG A 355 -10.79 -5.95 8.33
N LYS A 356 -9.95 -5.38 7.46
CA LYS A 356 -9.78 -5.84 6.08
C LYS A 356 -8.84 -7.04 5.94
N HIS A 357 -7.87 -7.21 6.84
CA HIS A 357 -6.74 -8.11 6.61
C HIS A 357 -6.40 -9.06 7.76
N TYR A 358 -6.98 -8.85 8.94
CA TYR A 358 -6.55 -9.58 10.13
C TYR A 358 -7.70 -10.27 10.87
N PHE A 359 -8.88 -9.67 10.95
CA PHE A 359 -9.97 -10.29 11.69
C PHE A 359 -10.55 -11.47 10.93
N THR A 360 -10.59 -12.61 11.60
CA THR A 360 -11.18 -13.85 11.10
C THR A 360 -12.32 -14.26 11.99
N VAL A 361 -13.49 -14.55 11.44
CA VAL A 361 -14.58 -15.19 12.16
C VAL A 361 -14.20 -16.67 12.31
N THR A 362 -14.16 -17.14 13.55
CA THR A 362 -13.76 -18.51 13.89
C THR A 362 -14.97 -19.35 14.30
N ASP A 363 -14.84 -20.68 14.29
CA ASP A 363 -15.88 -21.59 14.78
C ASP A 363 -16.18 -21.37 16.27
N ASP A 364 -15.17 -20.90 17.04
CA ASP A 364 -15.34 -20.54 18.45
C ASP A 364 -16.29 -19.35 18.64
N HIS A 365 -16.28 -18.36 17.74
CA HIS A 365 -17.27 -17.28 17.76
C HIS A 365 -18.71 -17.80 17.60
N PHE A 366 -18.91 -18.77 16.70
CA PHE A 366 -20.22 -19.39 16.51
C PHE A 366 -20.65 -20.22 17.72
N ALA A 367 -19.71 -20.99 18.29
CA ALA A 367 -20.00 -21.83 19.48
C ALA A 367 -20.37 -20.96 20.69
N ARG A 368 -19.60 -19.89 20.96
CA ARG A 368 -19.90 -18.93 22.04
C ARG A 368 -21.25 -18.24 21.83
N ALA A 369 -21.52 -17.77 20.62
CA ALA A 369 -22.80 -17.13 20.30
C ALA A 369 -24.00 -18.08 20.46
N ALA A 370 -23.85 -19.35 20.11
CA ALA A 370 -24.88 -20.38 20.30
C ALA A 370 -25.07 -20.73 21.78
N GLY A 371 -24.00 -20.84 22.57
CA GLY A 371 -24.03 -21.13 24.00
C GLY A 371 -24.54 -19.98 24.86
N GLU A 372 -24.15 -18.75 24.57
CA GLU A 372 -24.61 -17.56 25.30
C GLU A 372 -26.13 -17.29 25.12
N LYS A 373 -26.71 -17.62 23.98
CA LYS A 373 -28.17 -17.54 23.79
C LYS A 373 -28.95 -18.46 24.73
N ALA A 374 -28.41 -19.59 25.12
CA ALA A 374 -28.99 -20.48 26.10
C ALA A 374 -28.88 -19.95 27.55
N ALA A 375 -27.84 -19.17 27.85
CA ALA A 375 -27.60 -18.62 29.19
C ALA A 375 -28.31 -17.27 29.46
N GLN A 376 -28.67 -16.51 28.41
CA GLN A 376 -29.30 -15.20 28.53
C GLN A 376 -30.81 -15.20 28.75
N ASN A 377 -31.48 -16.41 28.71
CA ASN A 377 -32.90 -16.53 28.97
C ASN A 377 -33.24 -17.57 30.08
N PRO A 378 -32.76 -17.33 31.33
CA PRO A 378 -33.16 -18.24 32.44
C PRO A 378 -34.65 -18.14 32.80
N ALA A 379 -35.37 -17.11 32.32
CA ALA A 379 -36.80 -16.96 32.60
C ALA A 379 -37.74 -17.80 31.72
N GLN A 380 -37.25 -18.42 30.64
CA GLN A 380 -38.05 -19.32 29.81
C GLN A 380 -37.96 -20.78 30.22
N SER A 381 -37.01 -21.17 31.06
CA SER A 381 -36.89 -22.53 31.56
C SER A 381 -37.81 -22.85 32.74
N VAL A 382 -38.41 -21.85 33.40
CA VAL A 382 -39.29 -22.05 34.57
C VAL A 382 -40.77 -22.26 34.16
N HIS A 383 -41.13 -22.00 32.89
CA HIS A 383 -42.52 -22.23 32.42
C HIS A 383 -42.73 -23.51 31.60
N ALA A 384 -41.72 -24.35 31.44
CA ALA A 384 -41.82 -25.59 30.67
C ALA A 384 -42.15 -26.84 31.53
N GLU A 385 -42.19 -26.73 32.88
CA GLU A 385 -42.43 -27.86 33.78
C GLU A 385 -43.86 -28.00 34.32
N SER A 386 -44.85 -27.27 33.81
CA SER A 386 -46.25 -27.43 34.26
C SER A 386 -47.23 -27.47 33.08
N ARG A 387 -47.14 -28.48 32.24
CA ARG A 387 -48.23 -29.02 31.43
C ARG A 387 -47.84 -30.39 30.92
N THR A 388 -47.94 -31.40 31.79
CA THR A 388 -48.32 -32.74 31.39
C THR A 388 -49.80 -32.75 31.29
N ASP A 389 -50.34 -33.04 30.12
CA ASP A 389 -51.31 -34.09 29.90
C ASP A 389 -51.79 -34.16 28.44
N SER A 390 -51.71 -35.38 27.96
CA SER A 390 -52.61 -36.13 27.07
C SER A 390 -52.67 -35.79 25.57
N HIS A 391 -52.45 -36.87 24.87
CA HIS A 391 -53.01 -37.34 23.60
C HIS A 391 -52.26 -37.08 22.31
N GLY A 392 -51.88 -38.20 21.71
CA GLY A 392 -52.23 -38.55 20.33
C GLY A 392 -51.04 -38.94 19.43
N GLU A 393 -51.06 -40.20 19.16
CA GLU A 393 -50.23 -40.96 18.20
C GLU A 393 -50.09 -40.35 16.84
N SER A 394 -48.96 -40.67 16.27
CA SER A 394 -48.64 -41.26 14.96
C SER A 394 -47.83 -40.43 13.99
N GLU A 395 -46.89 -41.09 13.54
CA GLU A 395 -46.42 -41.38 12.19
C GLU A 395 -44.96 -40.95 11.86
N THR A 396 -44.27 -41.98 11.60
CA THR A 396 -42.94 -42.17 11.02
C THR A 396 -42.68 -41.38 9.73
N ALA A 397 -41.52 -40.73 9.64
CA ALA A 397 -40.81 -40.57 8.36
C ALA A 397 -39.29 -40.59 8.59
N ALA A 398 -38.63 -41.49 7.90
CA ALA A 398 -37.18 -41.73 7.92
C ALA A 398 -36.38 -40.63 7.20
N PRO A 399 -35.08 -40.46 7.51
CA PRO A 399 -34.24 -39.47 6.87
C PRO A 399 -33.69 -39.99 5.54
N LEU A 400 -33.78 -39.18 4.52
CA LEU A 400 -33.07 -39.34 3.24
C LEU A 400 -31.60 -38.97 3.38
N ALA A 401 -30.74 -39.95 3.14
CA ALA A 401 -29.31 -39.80 2.97
C ALA A 401 -29.02 -39.12 1.63
N PHE A 402 -28.27 -38.06 1.64
CA PHE A 402 -27.62 -37.53 0.45
C PHE A 402 -26.11 -37.81 0.54
N ALA A 403 -25.69 -38.79 -0.24
CA ALA A 403 -24.31 -39.01 -0.60
C ALA A 403 -24.00 -38.17 -1.84
N GLY A 404 -23.01 -37.30 -1.73
CA GLY A 404 -22.53 -36.53 -2.85
C GLY A 404 -21.04 -36.21 -2.65
N GLY A 405 -20.18 -37.15 -3.05
CA GLY A 405 -18.74 -36.93 -3.12
C GLY A 405 -18.42 -35.94 -4.24
N ALA A 406 -17.77 -34.87 -3.90
CA ALA A 406 -17.12 -33.96 -4.87
C ALA A 406 -15.61 -34.20 -4.81
N ALA A 407 -15.08 -34.74 -5.90
CA ALA A 407 -13.65 -34.94 -6.15
C ALA A 407 -12.97 -33.57 -6.21
N VAL A 408 -11.94 -33.39 -5.39
CA VAL A 408 -11.05 -32.24 -5.45
C VAL A 408 -10.12 -32.41 -6.66
N VAL A 409 -10.34 -31.62 -7.70
CA VAL A 409 -9.42 -31.48 -8.82
C VAL A 409 -8.30 -30.53 -8.39
N VAL A 410 -7.09 -31.07 -8.26
CA VAL A 410 -5.87 -30.28 -8.03
C VAL A 410 -5.41 -29.72 -9.39
N PRO A 411 -5.31 -28.39 -9.57
CA PRO A 411 -4.74 -27.82 -10.78
C PRO A 411 -3.21 -27.95 -10.81
N PRO A 412 -2.58 -28.01 -12.01
CA PRO A 412 -1.14 -28.22 -12.16
C PRO A 412 -0.32 -27.03 -11.63
N ARG A 413 0.86 -27.34 -11.11
CA ARG A 413 1.85 -26.41 -10.55
C ARG A 413 2.29 -25.38 -11.59
N GLY A 414 1.74 -24.17 -11.51
CA GLY A 414 2.30 -23.01 -12.18
C GLY A 414 3.55 -22.53 -11.44
N VAL A 415 4.59 -22.20 -12.22
CA VAL A 415 5.87 -21.65 -11.75
C VAL A 415 5.59 -20.31 -11.05
N GLU A 416 5.63 -20.29 -9.74
CA GLU A 416 5.55 -19.05 -8.97
C GLU A 416 6.90 -18.30 -9.08
N PRO A 417 6.89 -17.03 -9.45
CA PRO A 417 8.08 -16.20 -9.28
C PRO A 417 8.38 -16.06 -7.77
N ARG A 418 9.63 -16.29 -7.39
CA ARG A 418 10.12 -16.19 -6.01
C ARG A 418 9.92 -14.75 -5.50
N PHE A 419 8.91 -14.55 -4.69
CA PHE A 419 8.75 -13.34 -3.91
C PHE A 419 9.03 -13.67 -2.44
N SER A 420 10.07 -13.02 -1.92
CA SER A 420 10.27 -12.91 -0.47
C SER A 420 9.22 -11.93 0.08
N ASP A 421 8.45 -12.37 1.04
CA ASP A 421 7.61 -11.52 1.87
C ASP A 421 8.44 -10.52 2.69
#